data_5f4cd2eb35588e862647d86347b9c04a
#
_entry.id   5f4cd2eb35588e862647d86347b9c04a
#
_cell.length_a   1.000
_cell.length_b   1.000
_cell.length_c   1.000
_cell.angle_alpha   90.00
_cell.angle_beta   90.00
_cell.angle_gamma   90.00
#
_symmetry.space_group_name_H-M   'P 1'
#
loop_
_entity.id
_entity.type
_entity.pdbx_description
1 polymer ?
#
loop_
_entity_poly.entity_id
_entity_poly.type
_entity_poly.pdbx_seq_one_letter_code
_entity_poly.pdbx_strand_id
1 'polypeptide(L)'
;LPYVNNVPHLGNLTQVLSADVFARFCRLRGYETLYICGTDEYGTATETKAQEEGVTPRELCDRYHALHEEIYNWFNISFDKFGRTSTPEQTEVTQGIFLDLYKNGYITSQTVEQLYCDSCGRFLADRYVRGTCPYCGYDGARGDQCENCGKLLEPTDLINPVCSTCGSTPHLESTTHLYIDLPKILPKLEPWIQETSKKGFWSNNAIQMTQ
;
A
#
# COMPACT_ATOMS: atom_id res chain seq x y z
N LEU A 1 -4.97 -7.78 3.35
CA LEU A 1 -3.95 -8.48 2.57
C LEU A 1 -2.57 -8.15 3.13
N PRO A 2 -1.77 -9.14 3.57
CA PRO A 2 -0.40 -8.91 4.02
C PRO A 2 0.55 -8.65 2.84
N TYR A 3 1.55 -7.80 3.07
CA TYR A 3 2.67 -7.62 2.14
C TYR A 3 3.54 -8.88 2.06
N VAL A 4 4.10 -9.14 0.89
CA VAL A 4 4.97 -10.31 0.61
C VAL A 4 6.47 -9.98 0.69
N ASN A 5 6.84 -9.12 1.58
CA ASN A 5 8.24 -8.76 1.80
C ASN A 5 8.87 -9.45 3.02
N ASN A 6 8.11 -10.27 3.73
CA ASN A 6 8.57 -10.98 4.93
C ASN A 6 7.64 -12.16 5.28
N VAL A 7 8.10 -13.00 6.23
CA VAL A 7 7.28 -14.04 6.87
C VAL A 7 6.11 -13.37 7.61
N PRO A 8 4.88 -13.96 7.61
CA PRO A 8 3.77 -13.41 8.38
C PRO A 8 4.14 -13.29 9.86
N HIS A 9 4.05 -12.08 10.38
CA HIS A 9 4.25 -11.85 11.82
C HIS A 9 2.93 -12.01 12.59
N LEU A 10 3.02 -12.00 13.92
CA LEU A 10 1.86 -12.20 14.80
C LEU A 10 0.69 -11.26 14.49
N GLY A 11 0.97 -9.99 14.13
CA GLY A 11 -0.06 -9.02 13.74
C GLY A 11 -0.86 -9.43 12.50
N ASN A 12 -0.19 -9.99 11.47
CA ASN A 12 -0.87 -10.54 10.30
C ASN A 12 -1.72 -11.76 10.69
N LEU A 13 -1.14 -12.67 11.47
CA LEU A 13 -1.78 -13.91 11.88
C LEU A 13 -3.05 -13.67 12.71
N THR A 14 -3.01 -12.74 13.68
CA THR A 14 -4.19 -12.43 14.51
C THR A 14 -5.34 -11.87 13.69
N GLN A 15 -5.07 -11.05 12.69
CA GLN A 15 -6.11 -10.53 11.78
C GLN A 15 -6.75 -11.64 10.95
N VAL A 16 -5.94 -12.50 10.35
CA VAL A 16 -6.42 -13.61 9.53
C VAL A 16 -7.18 -14.63 10.36
N LEU A 17 -6.67 -15.01 11.55
CA LEU A 17 -7.36 -15.92 12.46
C LEU A 17 -8.69 -15.36 12.98
N SER A 18 -8.76 -14.08 13.32
CA SER A 18 -10.01 -13.47 13.79
C SER A 18 -11.10 -13.51 12.71
N ALA A 19 -10.71 -13.26 11.46
CA ALA A 19 -11.63 -13.35 10.32
C ALA A 19 -12.04 -14.82 10.03
N ASP A 20 -11.13 -15.79 10.17
CA ASP A 20 -11.44 -17.22 10.02
C ASP A 20 -12.45 -17.70 11.08
N VAL A 21 -12.24 -17.33 12.33
CA VAL A 21 -13.17 -17.65 13.42
C VAL A 21 -14.57 -17.09 13.13
N PHE A 22 -14.63 -15.83 12.67
CA PHE A 22 -15.89 -15.20 12.31
C PHE A 22 -16.55 -15.88 11.09
N ALA A 23 -15.78 -16.20 10.06
CA ALA A 23 -16.30 -16.91 8.88
C ALA A 23 -16.86 -18.30 9.24
N ARG A 24 -16.14 -19.06 10.11
CA ARG A 24 -16.63 -20.34 10.64
C ARG A 24 -17.92 -20.17 11.44
N PHE A 25 -18.00 -19.16 12.30
CA PHE A 25 -19.23 -18.83 13.03
C PHE A 25 -20.40 -18.56 12.08
N CYS A 26 -20.18 -17.74 11.03
CA CYS A 26 -21.21 -17.44 10.05
C CYS A 26 -21.70 -18.71 9.32
N ARG A 27 -20.78 -19.57 8.90
CA ARG A 27 -21.13 -20.85 8.25
C ARG A 27 -21.91 -21.78 9.18
N LEU A 28 -21.52 -21.86 10.46
CA LEU A 28 -22.27 -22.63 11.48
C LEU A 28 -23.68 -22.08 11.72
N ARG A 29 -23.89 -20.79 11.50
CA ARG A 29 -25.21 -20.13 11.58
C ARG A 29 -26.03 -20.29 10.30
N GLY A 30 -25.49 -20.97 9.27
CA GLY A 30 -26.17 -21.18 7.99
C GLY A 30 -26.14 -19.96 7.04
N TYR A 31 -25.27 -18.97 7.29
CA TYR A 31 -25.06 -17.88 6.35
C TYR A 31 -24.20 -18.32 5.17
N GLU A 32 -24.55 -17.86 3.98
CA GLU A 32 -23.64 -17.92 2.83
C GLU A 32 -22.45 -17.03 3.12
N THR A 33 -21.29 -17.65 3.23
CA THR A 33 -20.07 -16.95 3.70
C THR A 33 -18.93 -17.21 2.76
N LEU A 34 -18.43 -16.13 2.16
CA LEU A 34 -17.21 -16.12 1.34
C LEU A 34 -16.07 -15.49 2.15
N TYR A 35 -15.06 -16.29 2.47
CA TYR A 35 -13.86 -15.82 3.15
C TYR A 35 -12.67 -15.85 2.21
N ILE A 36 -12.23 -14.67 1.80
CA ILE A 36 -11.12 -14.49 0.87
C ILE A 36 -9.96 -13.78 1.56
N CYS A 37 -8.76 -14.10 1.15
CA CYS A 37 -7.52 -13.40 1.50
C CYS A 37 -6.56 -13.47 0.31
N GLY A 38 -5.39 -12.91 0.47
CA GLY A 38 -4.34 -12.96 -0.53
C GLY A 38 -3.14 -12.15 -0.10
N THR A 39 -2.18 -12.04 -0.98
CA THR A 39 -0.95 -11.28 -0.78
C THR A 39 -0.99 -9.96 -1.53
N ASP A 40 -0.55 -8.89 -0.84
CA ASP A 40 -0.32 -7.59 -1.45
C ASP A 40 1.10 -7.53 -2.01
N GLU A 41 1.21 -7.49 -3.33
CA GLU A 41 2.46 -7.69 -4.06
C GLU A 41 3.04 -6.41 -4.67
N TYR A 42 2.36 -5.28 -4.48
CA TYR A 42 2.82 -3.99 -4.97
C TYR A 42 3.39 -3.13 -3.84
N GLY A 43 4.23 -2.18 -4.24
CA GLY A 43 4.76 -1.14 -3.35
C GLY A 43 6.25 -1.19 -3.14
N THR A 44 6.77 -0.05 -2.68
CA THR A 44 8.20 0.20 -2.47
C THR A 44 8.85 -0.77 -1.46
N ALA A 45 8.10 -1.25 -0.46
CA ALA A 45 8.62 -2.21 0.52
C ALA A 45 9.00 -3.54 -0.12
N THR A 46 8.20 -4.05 -1.07
CA THR A 46 8.48 -5.27 -1.83
C THR A 46 9.67 -5.06 -2.78
N GLU A 47 9.70 -3.93 -3.49
CA GLU A 47 10.81 -3.61 -4.39
C GLU A 47 12.15 -3.46 -3.66
N THR A 48 12.17 -2.73 -2.52
CA THR A 48 13.37 -2.56 -1.71
C THR A 48 13.89 -3.91 -1.21
N LYS A 49 12.99 -4.77 -0.72
CA LYS A 49 13.35 -6.11 -0.25
C LYS A 49 13.90 -6.99 -1.37
N ALA A 50 13.31 -6.92 -2.56
CA ALA A 50 13.82 -7.64 -3.73
C ALA A 50 15.24 -7.19 -4.11
N GLN A 51 15.52 -5.89 -4.06
CA GLN A 51 16.84 -5.34 -4.30
C GLN A 51 17.87 -5.81 -3.24
N GLU A 52 17.50 -5.78 -1.97
CA GLU A 52 18.35 -6.27 -0.86
C GLU A 52 18.72 -7.73 -1.03
N GLU A 53 17.80 -8.56 -1.53
CA GLU A 53 18.02 -9.99 -1.74
C GLU A 53 18.59 -10.34 -3.12
N GLY A 54 18.76 -9.36 -4.00
CA GLY A 54 19.33 -9.55 -5.36
C GLY A 54 18.42 -10.37 -6.29
N VAL A 55 17.11 -10.31 -6.07
CA VAL A 55 16.10 -11.01 -6.88
C VAL A 55 15.12 -10.01 -7.52
N THR A 56 14.34 -10.47 -8.48
CA THR A 56 13.25 -9.65 -9.04
C THR A 56 12.08 -9.54 -8.06
N PRO A 57 11.28 -8.45 -8.12
CA PRO A 57 10.06 -8.36 -7.31
C PRO A 57 9.10 -9.54 -7.51
N ARG A 58 9.02 -10.07 -8.74
CA ARG A 58 8.19 -11.26 -9.05
C ARG A 58 8.69 -12.50 -8.30
N GLU A 59 9.97 -12.80 -8.35
CA GLU A 59 10.57 -13.95 -7.65
C GLU A 59 10.39 -13.83 -6.13
N LEU A 60 10.56 -12.62 -5.58
CA LEU A 60 10.28 -12.36 -4.17
C LEU A 60 8.82 -12.66 -3.81
N CYS A 61 7.87 -12.12 -4.59
CA CYS A 61 6.45 -12.30 -4.38
C CYS A 61 6.05 -13.78 -4.49
N ASP A 62 6.56 -14.50 -5.48
CA ASP A 62 6.24 -15.92 -5.68
C ASP A 62 6.68 -16.75 -4.48
N ARG A 63 7.88 -16.50 -3.96
CA ARG A 63 8.41 -17.20 -2.79
C ARG A 63 7.63 -16.92 -1.51
N TYR A 64 7.39 -15.65 -1.21
CA TYR A 64 6.67 -15.30 0.01
C TYR A 64 5.17 -15.59 -0.06
N HIS A 65 4.55 -15.50 -1.23
CA HIS A 65 3.16 -15.94 -1.42
C HIS A 65 2.97 -17.41 -1.04
N ALA A 66 3.83 -18.29 -1.58
CA ALA A 66 3.80 -19.72 -1.25
C ALA A 66 4.03 -19.97 0.25
N LEU A 67 4.98 -19.25 0.87
CA LEU A 67 5.25 -19.35 2.30
C LEU A 67 4.07 -18.89 3.17
N HIS A 68 3.41 -17.81 2.80
CA HIS A 68 2.20 -17.34 3.49
C HIS A 68 1.08 -18.38 3.41
N GLU A 69 0.84 -18.94 2.22
CA GLU A 69 -0.16 -19.98 2.01
C GLU A 69 0.13 -21.21 2.86
N GLU A 70 1.39 -21.69 2.89
CA GLU A 70 1.82 -22.82 3.72
C GLU A 70 1.58 -22.56 5.21
N ILE A 71 1.97 -21.40 5.72
CA ILE A 71 1.79 -21.03 7.13
C ILE A 71 0.30 -20.96 7.48
N TYR A 72 -0.53 -20.34 6.65
CA TYR A 72 -1.96 -20.25 6.92
C TYR A 72 -2.67 -21.61 6.84
N ASN A 73 -2.22 -22.48 5.94
CA ASN A 73 -2.69 -23.88 5.89
C ASN A 73 -2.29 -24.66 7.16
N TRP A 74 -1.08 -24.43 7.69
CA TRP A 74 -0.63 -25.03 8.95
C TRP A 74 -1.52 -24.61 10.13
N PHE A 75 -2.00 -23.34 10.17
CA PHE A 75 -2.98 -22.87 11.13
C PHE A 75 -4.43 -23.33 10.81
N ASN A 76 -4.61 -24.14 9.79
CA ASN A 76 -5.93 -24.63 9.36
C ASN A 76 -6.94 -23.51 9.06
N ILE A 77 -6.49 -22.41 8.47
CA ILE A 77 -7.34 -21.30 8.07
C ILE A 77 -8.14 -21.68 6.82
N SER A 78 -9.46 -21.46 6.86
CA SER A 78 -10.41 -21.97 5.88
C SER A 78 -10.80 -20.94 4.82
N PHE A 79 -9.81 -20.41 4.07
CA PHE A 79 -10.12 -19.54 2.94
C PHE A 79 -10.93 -20.27 1.85
N ASP A 80 -11.90 -19.61 1.27
CA ASP A 80 -12.52 -20.04 0.01
C ASP A 80 -11.59 -19.71 -1.17
N LYS A 81 -10.80 -18.63 -1.06
CA LYS A 81 -9.76 -18.27 -2.01
C LYS A 81 -8.61 -17.54 -1.30
N PHE A 82 -7.39 -18.01 -1.51
CA PHE A 82 -6.17 -17.28 -1.22
C PHE A 82 -5.57 -16.81 -2.56
N GLY A 83 -5.57 -15.50 -2.79
CA GLY A 83 -5.24 -14.89 -4.08
C GLY A 83 -3.99 -14.00 -4.03
N ARG A 84 -3.83 -13.19 -5.06
CA ARG A 84 -2.70 -12.27 -5.25
C ARG A 84 -3.19 -10.97 -5.87
N THR A 85 -2.55 -9.84 -5.57
CA THR A 85 -2.88 -8.56 -6.22
C THR A 85 -2.23 -8.38 -7.59
N SER A 86 -1.24 -9.20 -7.96
CA SER A 86 -0.50 -9.10 -9.23
C SER A 86 -1.01 -10.06 -10.31
N THR A 87 -2.32 -10.26 -10.38
CA THR A 87 -2.94 -11.09 -11.44
C THR A 87 -3.42 -10.24 -12.61
N PRO A 88 -3.57 -10.84 -13.82
CA PRO A 88 -4.16 -10.15 -14.97
C PRO A 88 -5.56 -9.60 -14.68
N GLU A 89 -6.39 -10.35 -13.97
CA GLU A 89 -7.76 -9.97 -13.61
C GLU A 89 -7.77 -8.73 -12.69
N GLN A 90 -6.88 -8.70 -11.71
CA GLN A 90 -6.71 -7.53 -10.84
C GLN A 90 -6.26 -6.30 -11.64
N THR A 91 -5.37 -6.50 -12.59
CA THR A 91 -4.90 -5.43 -13.49
C THR A 91 -6.05 -4.87 -14.32
N GLU A 92 -6.87 -5.73 -14.93
CA GLU A 92 -8.03 -5.33 -15.72
C GLU A 92 -9.04 -4.52 -14.87
N VAL A 93 -9.37 -5.01 -13.67
CA VAL A 93 -10.29 -4.32 -12.76
C VAL A 93 -9.74 -2.96 -12.33
N THR A 94 -8.46 -2.89 -11.95
CA THR A 94 -7.82 -1.63 -11.52
C THR A 94 -7.79 -0.60 -12.65
N GLN A 95 -7.41 -1.02 -13.85
CA GLN A 95 -7.41 -0.16 -15.03
C GLN A 95 -8.83 0.28 -15.39
N GLY A 96 -9.82 -0.59 -15.29
CA GLY A 96 -11.23 -0.28 -15.52
C GLY A 96 -11.73 0.81 -14.56
N ILE A 97 -11.47 0.68 -13.27
CA ILE A 97 -11.84 1.69 -12.26
C ILE A 97 -11.15 3.04 -12.57
N PHE A 98 -9.86 3.03 -12.89
CA PHE A 98 -9.15 4.24 -13.27
C PHE A 98 -9.77 4.93 -14.49
N LEU A 99 -10.06 4.17 -15.54
CA LEU A 99 -10.68 4.69 -16.76
C LEU A 99 -12.07 5.27 -16.51
N ASP A 100 -12.85 4.66 -15.63
CA ASP A 100 -14.17 5.16 -15.25
C ASP A 100 -14.07 6.47 -14.47
N LEU A 101 -13.12 6.58 -13.53
CA LEU A 101 -12.85 7.84 -12.84
C LEU A 101 -12.39 8.93 -13.80
N TYR A 102 -11.51 8.58 -14.74
CA TYR A 102 -11.03 9.52 -15.76
C TYR A 102 -12.16 10.01 -16.68
N LYS A 103 -12.97 9.09 -17.23
CA LYS A 103 -14.14 9.43 -18.09
C LYS A 103 -15.17 10.28 -17.37
N ASN A 104 -15.36 10.06 -16.07
CA ASN A 104 -16.28 10.85 -15.24
C ASN A 104 -15.67 12.18 -14.76
N GLY A 105 -14.45 12.49 -15.15
CA GLY A 105 -13.78 13.76 -14.84
C GLY A 105 -13.38 13.90 -13.38
N TYR A 106 -13.07 12.80 -12.71
CA TYR A 106 -12.57 12.79 -11.32
C TYR A 106 -11.04 12.65 -11.25
N ILE A 107 -10.36 12.71 -12.38
CA ILE A 107 -8.89 12.71 -12.44
C ILE A 107 -8.40 14.07 -12.90
N THR A 108 -7.44 14.62 -12.16
CA THR A 108 -6.71 15.84 -12.50
C THR A 108 -5.24 15.52 -12.74
N SER A 109 -4.53 16.40 -13.43
CA SER A 109 -3.08 16.28 -13.61
C SER A 109 -2.39 17.51 -13.02
N GLN A 110 -1.25 17.29 -12.38
CA GLN A 110 -0.40 18.34 -11.85
C GLN A 110 1.06 18.08 -12.19
N THR A 111 1.79 19.11 -12.55
CA THR A 111 3.24 19.06 -12.70
C THR A 111 3.87 19.31 -11.33
N VAL A 112 4.74 18.43 -10.90
CA VAL A 112 5.44 18.47 -9.62
C VAL A 112 6.93 18.30 -9.84
N GLU A 113 7.73 18.87 -8.94
CA GLU A 113 9.16 18.62 -8.88
C GLU A 113 9.41 17.39 -8.01
N GLN A 114 10.17 16.44 -8.52
CA GLN A 114 10.53 15.21 -7.82
C GLN A 114 12.02 14.91 -7.99
N LEU A 115 12.61 14.24 -7.01
CA LEU A 115 14.01 13.83 -7.10
C LEU A 115 14.19 12.71 -8.13
N TYR A 116 15.12 12.92 -9.06
CA TYR A 116 15.51 11.96 -10.09
C TYR A 116 16.95 11.52 -9.88
N CYS A 117 17.20 10.23 -10.04
CA CYS A 117 18.53 9.64 -9.93
C CYS A 117 19.03 9.20 -11.30
N ASP A 118 20.03 9.89 -11.86
CA ASP A 118 20.62 9.55 -13.16
C ASP A 118 21.23 8.15 -13.17
N SER A 119 21.92 7.77 -12.07
CA SER A 119 22.56 6.46 -11.96
C SER A 119 21.58 5.30 -11.98
N CYS A 120 20.36 5.51 -11.45
CA CYS A 120 19.30 4.50 -11.47
C CYS A 120 18.32 4.69 -12.64
N GLY A 121 18.37 5.81 -13.36
CA GLY A 121 17.51 6.14 -14.49
C GLY A 121 16.02 6.26 -14.11
N ARG A 122 15.71 6.78 -12.89
CA ARG A 122 14.33 6.83 -12.39
C ARG A 122 14.07 7.97 -11.41
N PHE A 123 12.80 8.38 -11.31
CA PHE A 123 12.29 9.17 -10.21
C PHE A 123 12.32 8.35 -8.92
N LEU A 124 12.62 9.04 -7.81
CA LEU A 124 12.74 8.42 -6.51
C LEU A 124 11.44 8.61 -5.71
N ALA A 125 10.79 7.52 -5.33
CA ALA A 125 9.76 7.55 -4.31
C ALA A 125 10.40 7.88 -2.94
N ASP A 126 9.59 8.31 -2.00
CA ASP A 126 9.97 8.75 -0.66
C ASP A 126 10.98 7.83 0.06
N ARG A 127 10.75 6.52 0.02
CA ARG A 127 11.61 5.51 0.66
C ARG A 127 12.93 5.24 -0.06
N TYR A 128 13.07 5.72 -1.29
CA TYR A 128 14.32 5.63 -2.04
C TYR A 128 15.22 6.84 -1.83
N VAL A 129 14.83 7.78 -0.95
CA VAL A 129 15.62 8.95 -0.61
C VAL A 129 15.97 8.94 0.87
N ARG A 130 17.20 9.24 1.19
CA ARG A 130 17.68 9.51 2.55
C ARG A 130 18.43 10.83 2.57
N GLY A 131 18.44 11.48 3.72
CA GLY A 131 19.17 12.74 3.90
C GLY A 131 19.09 13.22 5.34
N THR A 132 19.54 14.44 5.58
CA THR A 132 19.47 15.04 6.91
C THR A 132 18.12 15.72 7.11
N CYS A 133 17.46 15.41 8.21
CA CYS A 133 16.16 16.01 8.56
C CYS A 133 16.30 17.52 8.78
N PRO A 134 15.54 18.39 8.11
CA PRO A 134 15.64 19.84 8.26
C PRO A 134 15.14 20.33 9.64
N TYR A 135 14.39 19.52 10.37
CA TYR A 135 13.80 19.93 11.65
C TYR A 135 14.67 19.55 12.86
N CYS A 136 15.34 18.42 12.85
CA CYS A 136 16.10 17.96 14.03
C CYS A 136 17.57 17.62 13.74
N GLY A 137 18.02 17.74 12.48
CA GLY A 137 19.41 17.46 12.10
C GLY A 137 19.78 15.97 12.09
N TYR A 138 18.81 15.06 12.24
CA TYR A 138 19.05 13.62 12.17
C TYR A 138 19.56 13.23 10.79
N ASP A 139 20.72 12.60 10.73
CA ASP A 139 21.32 12.11 9.50
C ASP A 139 20.79 10.72 9.14
N GLY A 140 20.38 10.55 7.89
CA GLY A 140 19.79 9.30 7.40
C GLY A 140 18.26 9.22 7.49
N ALA A 141 17.58 10.36 7.73
CA ALA A 141 16.11 10.44 7.69
C ALA A 141 15.57 10.02 6.31
N ARG A 142 14.45 9.32 6.31
CA ARG A 142 13.73 8.93 5.08
C ARG A 142 12.91 10.09 4.54
N GLY A 143 12.57 10.02 3.25
CA GLY A 143 11.82 11.07 2.58
C GLY A 143 10.34 11.16 2.96
N ASP A 144 9.78 10.18 3.68
CA ASP A 144 8.38 10.17 4.13
C ASP A 144 8.21 10.69 5.57
N GLN A 145 9.11 10.26 6.47
CA GLN A 145 9.03 10.62 7.89
C GLN A 145 10.41 10.50 8.54
N CYS A 146 10.74 11.43 9.41
CA CYS A 146 11.97 11.35 10.21
C CYS A 146 11.79 10.36 11.36
N GLU A 147 12.61 9.33 11.41
CA GLU A 147 12.57 8.30 12.46
C GLU A 147 12.95 8.83 13.85
N ASN A 148 13.68 9.96 13.93
CA ASN A 148 14.09 10.54 15.20
C ASN A 148 13.05 11.47 15.81
N CYS A 149 12.47 12.41 15.03
CA CYS A 149 11.52 13.39 15.55
C CYS A 149 10.06 13.12 15.14
N GLY A 150 9.79 12.10 14.31
CA GLY A 150 8.45 11.70 13.91
C GLY A 150 7.74 12.67 12.94
N LYS A 151 8.40 13.76 12.49
CA LYS A 151 7.79 14.70 11.55
C LYS A 151 7.70 14.11 10.16
N LEU A 152 6.57 14.34 9.51
CA LEU A 152 6.39 14.05 8.08
C LEU A 152 7.33 14.94 7.27
N LEU A 153 7.89 14.39 6.22
CA LEU A 153 8.84 15.01 5.31
C LEU A 153 8.38 14.79 3.87
N GLU A 154 8.76 15.73 3.02
CA GLU A 154 8.80 15.49 1.58
C GLU A 154 10.25 15.17 1.19
N PRO A 155 10.50 14.25 0.22
CA PRO A 155 11.88 13.93 -0.20
C PRO A 155 12.70 15.15 -0.59
N THR A 156 12.05 16.18 -1.14
CA THR A 156 12.64 17.44 -1.57
C THR A 156 13.05 18.36 -0.42
N ASP A 157 12.55 18.14 0.79
CA ASP A 157 12.89 18.94 1.99
C ASP A 157 14.19 18.46 2.66
N LEU A 158 14.62 17.24 2.36
CA LEU A 158 15.81 16.66 2.96
C LEU A 158 17.06 17.47 2.59
N ILE A 159 17.93 17.70 3.57
CA ILE A 159 19.23 18.31 3.35
C ILE A 159 20.20 17.21 2.89
N ASN A 160 20.95 17.50 1.82
CA ASN A 160 21.88 16.57 1.19
C ASN A 160 21.22 15.20 0.84
N PRO A 161 20.15 15.19 0.04
CA PRO A 161 19.47 13.94 -0.30
C PRO A 161 20.40 13.02 -1.09
N VAL A 162 20.30 11.72 -0.79
CA VAL A 162 20.99 10.65 -1.50
C VAL A 162 20.03 9.54 -1.90
N CYS A 163 20.27 8.93 -3.05
CA CYS A 163 19.53 7.75 -3.49
C CYS A 163 19.90 6.55 -2.61
N SER A 164 18.93 5.95 -1.94
CA SER A 164 19.16 4.79 -1.06
C SER A 164 19.65 3.55 -1.79
N THR A 165 19.42 3.46 -3.12
CA THR A 165 19.82 2.32 -3.94
C THR A 165 21.28 2.37 -4.36
N CYS A 166 21.78 3.54 -4.82
CA CYS A 166 23.13 3.65 -5.40
C CYS A 166 24.03 4.65 -4.68
N GLY A 167 23.52 5.41 -3.71
CA GLY A 167 24.28 6.43 -2.97
C GLY A 167 24.55 7.72 -3.74
N SER A 168 24.12 7.85 -5.00
CA SER A 168 24.30 9.06 -5.80
C SER A 168 23.42 10.20 -5.29
N THR A 169 23.86 11.43 -5.49
CA THR A 169 23.06 12.63 -5.24
C THR A 169 22.03 12.81 -6.35
N PRO A 170 20.72 12.76 -6.05
CA PRO A 170 19.69 13.04 -7.05
C PRO A 170 19.53 14.53 -7.30
N HIS A 171 18.86 14.89 -8.40
CA HIS A 171 18.49 16.26 -8.73
C HIS A 171 16.96 16.40 -8.87
N LEU A 172 16.47 17.64 -8.84
CA LEU A 172 15.06 17.94 -9.09
C LEU A 172 14.75 17.87 -10.58
N GLU A 173 13.67 17.19 -10.93
CA GLU A 173 13.16 17.12 -12.29
C GLU A 173 11.63 17.19 -12.27
N SER A 174 11.06 17.91 -13.26
CA SER A 174 9.60 18.06 -13.38
C SER A 174 8.97 16.81 -13.96
N THR A 175 7.90 16.36 -13.32
CA THR A 175 7.07 15.24 -13.81
C THR A 175 5.59 15.56 -13.66
N THR A 176 4.74 14.91 -14.47
CA THR A 176 3.29 15.10 -14.40
C THR A 176 2.63 13.89 -13.77
N HIS A 177 1.94 14.12 -12.66
CA HIS A 177 1.20 13.10 -11.93
C HIS A 177 -0.31 13.27 -12.10
N LEU A 178 -1.02 12.14 -12.03
CA LEU A 178 -2.47 12.10 -12.02
C LEU A 178 -2.98 11.96 -10.60
N TYR A 179 -4.00 12.74 -10.25
CA TYR A 179 -4.60 12.79 -8.93
C TYR A 179 -6.10 12.57 -9.01
N ILE A 180 -6.66 11.95 -7.97
CA ILE A 180 -8.11 11.90 -7.77
C ILE A 180 -8.56 13.25 -7.22
N ASP A 181 -9.55 13.88 -7.87
CA ASP A 181 -10.17 15.12 -7.43
C ASP A 181 -11.12 14.86 -6.26
N LEU A 182 -10.56 14.70 -5.07
CA LEU A 182 -11.34 14.44 -3.85
C LEU A 182 -12.38 15.53 -3.55
N PRO A 183 -12.09 16.85 -3.67
CA PRO A 183 -13.08 17.89 -3.49
C PRO A 183 -14.32 17.73 -4.36
N LYS A 184 -14.16 17.21 -5.57
CA LYS A 184 -15.29 16.95 -6.48
C LYS A 184 -16.12 15.73 -6.09
N ILE A 185 -15.50 14.76 -5.41
CA ILE A 185 -16.14 13.51 -4.98
C ILE A 185 -16.85 13.67 -3.64
N LEU A 186 -16.28 14.42 -2.70
CA LEU A 186 -16.75 14.57 -1.32
C LEU A 186 -18.26 14.90 -1.21
N PRO A 187 -18.85 15.83 -1.98
CA PRO A 187 -20.27 16.13 -1.87
C PRO A 187 -21.21 14.94 -2.17
N LYS A 188 -20.71 13.94 -2.88
CA LYS A 188 -21.44 12.68 -3.15
C LYS A 188 -21.10 11.60 -2.14
N LEU A 189 -19.86 11.57 -1.69
CA LEU A 189 -19.34 10.54 -0.79
C LEU A 189 -19.91 10.70 0.63
N GLU A 190 -19.96 11.92 1.16
CA GLU A 190 -20.46 12.18 2.52
C GLU A 190 -21.90 11.69 2.75
N PRO A 191 -22.89 12.03 1.91
CA PRO A 191 -24.25 11.50 2.07
C PRO A 191 -24.31 9.97 1.95
N TRP A 192 -23.52 9.40 1.04
CA TRP A 192 -23.44 7.97 0.85
C TRP A 192 -22.88 7.26 2.10
N ILE A 193 -21.81 7.80 2.72
CA ILE A 193 -21.25 7.27 3.97
C ILE A 193 -22.28 7.34 5.10
N GLN A 194 -22.99 8.48 5.24
CA GLN A 194 -24.01 8.65 6.27
C GLN A 194 -25.16 7.65 6.13
N GLU A 195 -25.57 7.33 4.93
CA GLU A 195 -26.61 6.35 4.66
C GLU A 195 -26.10 4.91 4.86
N THR A 196 -24.98 4.57 4.25
CA THR A 196 -24.46 3.20 4.24
C THR A 196 -23.93 2.76 5.60
N SER A 197 -23.35 3.67 6.39
CA SER A 197 -22.88 3.36 7.75
C SER A 197 -24.02 2.89 8.66
N LYS A 198 -25.22 3.48 8.51
CA LYS A 198 -26.41 3.10 9.26
C LYS A 198 -26.99 1.77 8.76
N LYS A 199 -27.14 1.60 7.44
CA LYS A 199 -27.68 0.39 6.82
C LYS A 199 -26.74 -0.82 6.95
N GLY A 200 -25.43 -0.58 6.90
CA GLY A 200 -24.39 -1.61 6.97
C GLY A 200 -23.95 -1.96 8.38
N PHE A 201 -24.53 -1.37 9.41
CA PHE A 201 -24.15 -1.59 10.81
C PHE A 201 -22.67 -1.43 11.07
N TRP A 202 -22.06 -0.35 10.53
CA TRP A 202 -20.64 -0.08 10.72
C TRP A 202 -20.31 0.05 12.22
N SER A 203 -19.13 -0.44 12.60
CA SER A 203 -18.65 -0.26 13.97
C SER A 203 -18.42 1.23 14.27
N ASN A 204 -18.54 1.60 15.56
CA ASN A 204 -18.25 2.98 15.99
C ASN A 204 -16.85 3.43 15.57
N ASN A 205 -15.87 2.52 15.64
CA ASN A 205 -14.51 2.82 15.22
C ASN A 205 -14.42 3.12 13.70
N ALA A 206 -15.10 2.34 12.87
CA ALA A 206 -15.15 2.60 11.42
C ALA A 206 -15.80 3.96 11.12
N ILE A 207 -16.88 4.32 11.82
CA ILE A 207 -17.55 5.61 11.65
C ILE A 207 -16.61 6.76 12.05
N GLN A 208 -15.96 6.67 13.21
CA GLN A 208 -15.05 7.71 13.70
C GLN A 208 -13.82 7.91 12.82
N MET A 209 -13.30 6.84 12.21
CA MET A 209 -12.15 6.94 11.32
C MET A 209 -12.50 7.47 9.92
N THR A 210 -13.78 7.49 9.56
CA THR A 210 -14.24 7.95 8.24
C THR A 210 -14.71 9.42 8.29
N GLN A 211 -15.02 9.96 9.45
CA GLN A 211 -15.37 11.36 9.69
C GLN A 211 -14.15 12.26 9.82
#